data_4066bbc18d23ebd939122f35ccc74603
#
_entry.id   4066bbc18d23ebd939122f35ccc74603
#
_cell.length_a   1.000
_cell.length_b   1.000
_cell.length_c   1.000
_cell.angle_alpha   90.00
_cell.angle_beta   90.00
_cell.angle_gamma   90.00
#
_symmetry.space_group_name_H-M   'P 1'
#
loop_
_entity.id
_entity.type
_entity.pdbx_description
1 polymer ?
#
loop_
_entity_poly.entity_id
_entity_poly.type
_entity_poly.pdbx_seq_one_letter_code
_entity_poly.pdbx_strand_id
1 'polypeptide(L)'
;MDEHSSLEQKLNEYRFALSKVSHEIRNPVTLINSYLQLLEKAHPELTQDELWSDLIVEMTFLRHLLDDLSYYNNTYRCHLSDIDMTPWLLKLSESACLLFPGSQVSYHVSIPENLPCMKIDPLKLNQALINLLRNAFEAASQQITFSVIQTEHTLQREILNDGAAIDPAHLDDFFKPFATTKENGTGLGLPIAKGIIEAHGGTLMLIPSQTSDTSNHKSGTHLRILLPLC
;
A
#
# COMPACT_ATOMS: atom_id res chain seq x y z
N MET A 1 26.73 21.46 -9.71
CA MET A 1 25.44 21.82 -9.02
C MET A 1 24.24 21.86 -9.96
N ASP A 2 24.43 21.95 -11.30
CA ASP A 2 23.33 22.18 -12.25
C ASP A 2 22.63 20.92 -12.79
N GLU A 3 23.29 19.76 -12.88
CA GLU A 3 22.67 18.53 -13.43
C GLU A 3 21.59 17.93 -12.51
N HIS A 4 21.83 17.93 -11.21
CA HIS A 4 20.87 17.38 -10.23
C HIS A 4 19.60 18.22 -10.18
N SER A 5 19.74 19.54 -10.18
CA SER A 5 18.61 20.49 -10.22
C SER A 5 17.78 20.35 -11.52
N SER A 6 18.46 20.13 -12.65
CA SER A 6 17.80 19.92 -13.95
C SER A 6 17.03 18.60 -14.01
N LEU A 7 17.56 17.53 -13.38
CA LEU A 7 16.88 16.22 -13.33
C LEU A 7 15.65 16.26 -12.44
N GLU A 8 15.74 16.90 -11.27
CA GLU A 8 14.62 17.09 -10.37
C GLU A 8 13.49 17.93 -11.01
N GLN A 9 13.86 18.98 -11.73
CA GLN A 9 12.89 19.81 -12.43
C GLN A 9 12.13 19.00 -13.51
N LYS A 10 12.84 18.25 -14.34
CA LYS A 10 12.21 17.37 -15.34
C LYS A 10 11.30 16.31 -14.69
N LEU A 11 11.74 15.71 -13.60
CA LEU A 11 10.93 14.72 -12.88
C LEU A 11 9.63 15.33 -12.35
N ASN A 12 9.70 16.56 -11.83
CA ASN A 12 8.51 17.29 -11.37
C ASN A 12 7.57 17.67 -12.52
N GLU A 13 8.10 18.04 -13.67
CA GLU A 13 7.30 18.32 -14.87
C GLU A 13 6.57 17.05 -15.37
N TYR A 14 7.26 15.91 -15.42
CA TYR A 14 6.63 14.63 -15.77
C TYR A 14 5.54 14.22 -14.76
N ARG A 15 5.78 14.37 -13.47
CA ARG A 15 4.79 14.08 -12.43
C ARG A 15 3.57 14.98 -12.55
N PHE A 16 3.77 16.26 -12.82
CA PHE A 16 2.68 17.21 -13.05
C PHE A 16 1.86 16.84 -14.27
N ALA A 17 2.50 16.51 -15.39
CA ALA A 17 1.83 16.08 -16.62
C ALA A 17 1.01 14.78 -16.38
N LEU A 18 1.60 13.77 -15.73
CA LEU A 18 0.91 12.53 -15.38
C LEU A 18 -0.29 12.77 -14.44
N SER A 19 -0.14 13.66 -13.46
CA SER A 19 -1.24 14.03 -12.56
C SER A 19 -2.40 14.65 -13.32
N LYS A 20 -2.12 15.58 -14.26
CA LYS A 20 -3.12 16.21 -15.10
C LYS A 20 -3.84 15.19 -15.98
N VAL A 21 -3.09 14.32 -16.67
CA VAL A 21 -3.67 13.26 -17.51
C VAL A 21 -4.55 12.32 -16.68
N SER A 22 -4.10 11.91 -15.48
CA SER A 22 -4.89 11.07 -14.58
C SER A 22 -6.21 11.73 -14.19
N HIS A 23 -6.22 13.03 -13.92
CA HIS A 23 -7.44 13.78 -13.64
C HIS A 23 -8.38 13.87 -14.84
N GLU A 24 -7.85 14.12 -16.03
CA GLU A 24 -8.64 14.19 -17.26
C GLU A 24 -9.26 12.84 -17.65
N ILE A 25 -8.57 11.71 -17.38
CA ILE A 25 -9.11 10.37 -17.62
C ILE A 25 -10.12 9.98 -16.51
N ARG A 26 -9.91 10.41 -15.26
CA ARG A 26 -10.84 10.10 -14.17
C ARG A 26 -12.25 10.61 -14.43
N ASN A 27 -12.39 11.78 -15.04
CA ASN A 27 -13.69 12.39 -15.30
C ASN A 27 -14.58 11.50 -16.19
N PRO A 28 -14.18 11.09 -17.41
CA PRO A 28 -14.99 10.21 -18.24
C PRO A 28 -15.18 8.82 -17.60
N VAL A 29 -14.19 8.27 -16.90
CA VAL A 29 -14.33 6.99 -16.18
C VAL A 29 -15.39 7.07 -15.08
N THR A 30 -15.42 8.15 -14.32
CA THR A 30 -16.45 8.38 -13.29
C THR A 30 -17.84 8.48 -13.93
N LEU A 31 -17.95 9.15 -15.08
CA LEU A 31 -19.21 9.27 -15.81
C LEU A 31 -19.69 7.93 -16.34
N ILE A 32 -18.80 7.14 -16.95
CA ILE A 32 -19.11 5.77 -17.42
C ILE A 32 -19.60 4.91 -16.24
N ASN A 33 -18.89 4.94 -15.11
CA ASN A 33 -19.30 4.19 -13.92
C ASN A 33 -20.71 4.61 -13.42
N SER A 34 -21.01 5.90 -13.48
CA SER A 34 -22.35 6.40 -13.11
C SER A 34 -23.43 5.89 -14.06
N TYR A 35 -23.14 5.81 -15.37
CA TYR A 35 -24.07 5.24 -16.35
C TYR A 35 -24.27 3.74 -16.14
N LEU A 36 -23.20 2.99 -15.82
CA LEU A 36 -23.32 1.56 -15.50
C LEU A 36 -24.22 1.32 -14.27
N GLN A 37 -24.04 2.12 -13.21
CA GLN A 37 -24.92 2.05 -12.03
C GLN A 37 -26.39 2.39 -12.34
N LEU A 38 -26.64 3.34 -13.22
CA LEU A 38 -27.99 3.68 -13.67
C LEU A 38 -28.61 2.55 -14.51
N LEU A 39 -27.81 1.94 -15.40
CA LEU A 39 -28.25 0.78 -16.21
C LEU A 39 -28.57 -0.42 -15.31
N GLU A 40 -27.72 -0.74 -14.35
CA GLU A 40 -27.96 -1.82 -13.39
C GLU A 40 -29.25 -1.62 -12.58
N LYS A 41 -29.50 -0.35 -12.16
CA LYS A 41 -30.73 0.01 -11.45
C LYS A 41 -31.97 -0.10 -12.33
N ALA A 42 -31.87 0.26 -13.63
CA ALA A 42 -32.97 0.20 -14.59
C ALA A 42 -33.23 -1.23 -15.11
N HIS A 43 -32.19 -2.05 -15.13
CA HIS A 43 -32.14 -3.39 -15.69
C HIS A 43 -31.46 -4.36 -14.71
N PRO A 44 -32.10 -4.73 -13.58
CA PRO A 44 -31.51 -5.61 -12.58
C PRO A 44 -31.10 -7.00 -13.12
N GLU A 45 -31.71 -7.44 -14.22
CA GLU A 45 -31.38 -8.67 -14.93
C GLU A 45 -29.92 -8.71 -15.44
N LEU A 46 -29.29 -7.54 -15.68
CA LEU A 46 -27.89 -7.44 -16.11
C LEU A 46 -26.92 -8.05 -15.09
N THR A 47 -27.25 -8.03 -13.80
CA THR A 47 -26.39 -8.61 -12.76
C THR A 47 -26.22 -10.12 -12.87
N GLN A 48 -27.03 -10.81 -13.70
CA GLN A 48 -26.93 -12.23 -13.97
C GLN A 48 -26.11 -12.54 -15.25
N ASP A 49 -25.74 -11.51 -15.99
CA ASP A 49 -24.95 -11.64 -17.21
C ASP A 49 -23.44 -11.65 -16.91
N GLU A 50 -22.72 -12.65 -17.43
CA GLU A 50 -21.28 -12.79 -17.21
C GLU A 50 -20.50 -11.61 -17.78
N LEU A 51 -20.85 -11.12 -18.98
CA LEU A 51 -20.18 -9.97 -19.60
C LEU A 51 -20.40 -8.68 -18.80
N TRP A 52 -21.58 -8.54 -18.16
CA TRP A 52 -21.82 -7.42 -17.25
C TRP A 52 -20.92 -7.49 -16.03
N SER A 53 -20.81 -8.68 -15.43
CA SER A 53 -19.93 -8.91 -14.29
C SER A 53 -18.47 -8.57 -14.63
N ASP A 54 -17.98 -9.06 -15.77
CA ASP A 54 -16.62 -8.77 -16.25
C ASP A 54 -16.41 -7.27 -16.48
N LEU A 55 -17.38 -6.58 -17.09
CA LEU A 55 -17.32 -5.14 -17.32
C LEU A 55 -17.21 -4.34 -16.00
N ILE A 56 -17.95 -4.73 -14.98
CA ILE A 56 -17.90 -4.08 -13.65
C ILE A 56 -16.54 -4.33 -12.97
N VAL A 57 -15.98 -5.53 -13.11
CA VAL A 57 -14.63 -5.87 -12.60
C VAL A 57 -13.58 -4.98 -13.28
N GLU A 58 -13.58 -4.88 -14.62
CA GLU A 58 -12.63 -4.06 -15.38
C GLU A 58 -12.77 -2.56 -15.06
N MET A 59 -14.01 -2.07 -14.91
CA MET A 59 -14.25 -0.67 -14.52
C MET A 59 -13.73 -0.39 -13.10
N THR A 60 -13.88 -1.34 -12.20
CA THR A 60 -13.35 -1.23 -10.84
C THR A 60 -11.83 -1.22 -10.82
N PHE A 61 -11.21 -2.09 -11.61
CA PHE A 61 -9.75 -2.13 -11.78
C PHE A 61 -9.23 -0.80 -12.35
N LEU A 62 -9.85 -0.27 -13.41
CA LEU A 62 -9.45 1.01 -14.02
C LEU A 62 -9.54 2.18 -13.03
N ARG A 63 -10.57 2.22 -12.20
CA ARG A 63 -10.70 3.23 -11.14
C ARG A 63 -9.57 3.12 -10.13
N HIS A 64 -9.27 1.92 -9.64
CA HIS A 64 -8.18 1.68 -8.71
C HIS A 64 -6.83 2.09 -9.31
N LEU A 65 -6.59 1.77 -10.59
CA LEU A 65 -5.36 2.17 -11.29
C LEU A 65 -5.20 3.70 -11.35
N LEU A 66 -6.28 4.43 -11.66
CA LEU A 66 -6.27 5.90 -11.69
C LEU A 66 -6.06 6.52 -10.31
N ASP A 67 -6.63 5.92 -9.27
CA ASP A 67 -6.43 6.35 -7.89
C ASP A 67 -4.97 6.12 -7.46
N ASP A 68 -4.44 4.94 -7.69
CA ASP A 68 -3.06 4.59 -7.39
C ASP A 68 -2.07 5.48 -8.15
N LEU A 69 -2.32 5.77 -9.43
CA LEU A 69 -1.48 6.66 -10.22
C LEU A 69 -1.49 8.10 -9.67
N SER A 70 -2.66 8.57 -9.23
CA SER A 70 -2.78 9.87 -8.56
C SER A 70 -2.01 9.91 -7.24
N TYR A 71 -2.12 8.85 -6.44
CA TYR A 71 -1.38 8.73 -5.17
C TYR A 71 0.12 8.65 -5.41
N TYR A 72 0.57 7.84 -6.37
CA TYR A 72 1.98 7.72 -6.72
C TYR A 72 2.62 9.07 -7.08
N ASN A 73 1.91 9.87 -7.88
CA ASN A 73 2.36 11.21 -8.25
C ASN A 73 2.41 12.21 -7.08
N ASN A 74 1.65 11.97 -6.00
CA ASN A 74 1.51 12.88 -4.86
C ASN A 74 2.18 12.35 -3.57
N THR A 75 2.95 11.28 -3.60
CA THR A 75 3.56 10.66 -2.40
C THR A 75 4.44 11.63 -1.61
N TYR A 76 5.13 12.54 -2.27
CA TYR A 76 6.17 13.39 -1.68
C TYR A 76 5.65 14.64 -0.93
N ARG A 77 4.37 14.98 -1.03
CA ARG A 77 3.78 16.13 -0.33
C ARG A 77 3.09 15.66 0.94
N CYS A 78 3.74 15.78 2.10
CA CYS A 78 3.18 15.42 3.39
C CYS A 78 2.70 16.67 4.15
N HIS A 79 1.53 16.53 4.81
CA HIS A 79 1.01 17.50 5.78
C HIS A 79 1.20 16.93 7.18
N LEU A 80 2.38 17.23 7.76
CA LEU A 80 2.78 16.68 9.05
C LEU A 80 1.99 17.30 10.20
N SER A 81 1.53 16.47 11.12
CA SER A 81 0.88 16.86 12.39
C SER A 81 1.37 15.97 13.53
N ASP A 82 1.27 16.47 14.74
CA ASP A 82 1.65 15.71 15.94
C ASP A 82 0.59 14.66 16.24
N ILE A 83 0.95 13.39 16.17
CA ILE A 83 0.05 12.24 16.31
C ILE A 83 0.55 11.33 17.44
N ASP A 84 -0.34 10.99 18.37
CA ASP A 84 -0.10 9.91 19.34
C ASP A 84 -0.11 8.56 18.60
N MET A 85 1.05 7.88 18.60
CA MET A 85 1.25 6.71 17.76
C MET A 85 0.50 5.48 18.26
N THR A 86 0.31 5.32 19.58
CA THR A 86 -0.37 4.11 20.09
C THR A 86 -1.83 4.02 19.63
N PRO A 87 -2.73 4.99 19.93
CA PRO A 87 -4.13 4.90 19.52
C PRO A 87 -4.27 4.93 17.99
N TRP A 88 -3.37 5.65 17.29
CA TRP A 88 -3.42 5.72 15.83
C TRP A 88 -3.10 4.38 15.19
N LEU A 89 -2.05 3.66 15.65
CA LEU A 89 -1.67 2.33 15.14
C LEU A 89 -2.70 1.25 15.51
N LEU A 90 -3.31 1.32 16.69
CA LEU A 90 -4.39 0.40 17.08
C LEU A 90 -5.58 0.55 16.13
N LYS A 91 -6.04 1.77 15.88
CA LYS A 91 -7.13 2.04 14.94
C LYS A 91 -6.81 1.58 13.51
N LEU A 92 -5.57 1.76 13.07
CA LEU A 92 -5.10 1.29 11.76
C LEU A 92 -5.18 -0.24 11.69
N SER A 93 -4.70 -0.95 12.70
CA SER A 93 -4.70 -2.42 12.73
C SER A 93 -6.12 -2.99 12.74
N GLU A 94 -7.06 -2.37 13.46
CA GLU A 94 -8.48 -2.73 13.43
C GLU A 94 -9.08 -2.52 12.03
N SER A 95 -8.77 -1.39 11.39
CA SER A 95 -9.22 -1.08 10.03
C SER A 95 -8.69 -2.08 9.00
N ALA A 96 -7.44 -2.52 9.15
CA ALA A 96 -6.84 -3.53 8.28
C ALA A 96 -7.57 -4.88 8.38
N CYS A 97 -7.96 -5.28 9.58
CA CYS A 97 -8.73 -6.51 9.80
C CYS A 97 -10.11 -6.47 9.09
N LEU A 98 -10.76 -5.31 9.10
CA LEU A 98 -12.08 -5.11 8.45
C LEU A 98 -12.02 -5.14 6.92
N LEU A 99 -10.85 -4.94 6.31
CA LEU A 99 -10.69 -5.00 4.84
C LEU A 99 -10.78 -6.44 4.29
N PHE A 100 -10.62 -7.46 5.15
CA PHE A 100 -10.62 -8.87 4.75
C PHE A 100 -11.67 -9.67 5.54
N PRO A 101 -12.96 -9.32 5.44
CA PRO A 101 -14.03 -10.02 6.15
C PRO A 101 -14.10 -11.48 5.67
N GLY A 102 -14.09 -12.42 6.62
CA GLY A 102 -14.12 -13.84 6.30
C GLY A 102 -12.78 -14.48 5.92
N SER A 103 -11.67 -13.73 5.96
CA SER A 103 -10.34 -14.31 5.83
C SER A 103 -10.09 -15.32 6.95
N GLN A 104 -9.56 -16.51 6.60
CA GLN A 104 -9.14 -17.53 7.57
C GLN A 104 -7.70 -17.28 8.09
N VAL A 105 -7.08 -16.18 7.66
CA VAL A 105 -5.72 -15.79 8.07
C VAL A 105 -5.76 -15.23 9.49
N SER A 106 -4.95 -15.79 10.38
CA SER A 106 -4.77 -15.28 11.73
C SER A 106 -3.94 -14.00 11.71
N TYR A 107 -4.47 -12.92 12.28
CA TYR A 107 -3.79 -11.63 12.35
C TYR A 107 -3.33 -11.33 13.77
N HIS A 108 -2.01 -11.35 13.98
CA HIS A 108 -1.38 -11.08 15.27
C HIS A 108 -0.83 -9.66 15.30
N VAL A 109 -1.25 -8.88 16.30
CA VAL A 109 -0.86 -7.48 16.47
C VAL A 109 -0.13 -7.30 17.79
N SER A 110 1.05 -6.67 17.74
CA SER A 110 1.86 -6.32 18.92
C SER A 110 2.26 -4.85 18.83
N ILE A 111 1.56 -3.98 19.58
CA ILE A 111 1.79 -2.54 19.64
C ILE A 111 2.02 -2.15 21.10
N PRO A 112 3.15 -1.50 21.45
CA PRO A 112 3.41 -1.00 22.80
C PRO A 112 2.37 0.05 23.23
N GLU A 113 2.05 0.09 24.53
CA GLU A 113 1.05 1.01 25.10
C GLU A 113 1.51 2.47 25.15
N ASN A 114 2.83 2.73 25.21
CA ASN A 114 3.39 4.07 25.45
C ASN A 114 4.37 4.45 24.31
N LEU A 115 3.85 4.55 23.09
CA LEU A 115 4.64 5.07 21.97
C LEU A 115 4.68 6.61 22.00
N PRO A 116 5.74 7.24 21.49
CA PRO A 116 5.85 8.69 21.46
C PRO A 116 4.87 9.33 20.47
N CYS A 117 4.58 10.61 20.68
CA CYS A 117 4.01 11.44 19.61
C CYS A 117 5.04 11.65 18.53
N MET A 118 4.59 11.56 17.27
CA MET A 118 5.45 11.77 16.09
C MET A 118 4.80 12.74 15.12
N LYS A 119 5.63 13.50 14.41
CA LYS A 119 5.18 14.36 13.30
C LYS A 119 5.03 13.53 12.04
N ILE A 120 3.79 13.19 11.71
CA ILE A 120 3.45 12.40 10.51
C ILE A 120 2.27 13.02 9.75
N ASP A 121 2.13 12.65 8.49
CA ASP A 121 0.88 12.80 7.75
C ASP A 121 0.04 11.52 7.99
N PRO A 122 -1.00 11.58 8.85
CA PRO A 122 -1.71 10.38 9.28
C PRO A 122 -2.50 9.73 8.14
N LEU A 123 -2.95 10.50 7.14
CA LEU A 123 -3.70 9.97 6.01
C LEU A 123 -2.78 9.20 5.05
N LYS A 124 -1.64 9.77 4.72
CA LYS A 124 -0.66 9.13 3.84
C LYS A 124 -0.01 7.93 4.49
N LEU A 125 0.42 8.06 5.73
CA LEU A 125 1.04 6.93 6.42
C LEU A 125 0.04 5.78 6.64
N ASN A 126 -1.24 6.09 6.90
CA ASN A 126 -2.30 5.09 6.92
C ASN A 126 -2.42 4.37 5.57
N GLN A 127 -2.43 5.11 4.46
CA GLN A 127 -2.46 4.54 3.11
C GLN A 127 -1.26 3.62 2.86
N ALA A 128 -0.04 4.05 3.22
CA ALA A 128 1.16 3.23 3.05
C ALA A 128 1.06 1.91 3.82
N LEU A 129 0.69 1.96 5.10
CA LEU A 129 0.58 0.77 5.95
C LEU A 129 -0.56 -0.15 5.52
N ILE A 130 -1.70 0.39 5.12
CA ILE A 130 -2.82 -0.41 4.56
C ILE A 130 -2.41 -1.11 3.26
N ASN A 131 -1.66 -0.46 2.37
CA ASN A 131 -1.15 -1.12 1.16
C ASN A 131 -0.22 -2.28 1.49
N LEU A 132 0.68 -2.12 2.47
CA LEU A 132 1.59 -3.18 2.91
C LEU A 132 0.85 -4.33 3.59
N LEU A 133 -0.11 -4.02 4.48
CA LEU A 133 -0.94 -5.03 5.15
C LEU A 133 -1.83 -5.77 4.15
N ARG A 134 -2.43 -5.08 3.19
CA ARG A 134 -3.21 -5.71 2.11
C ARG A 134 -2.36 -6.73 1.36
N ASN A 135 -1.15 -6.34 0.93
CA ASN A 135 -0.24 -7.27 0.26
C ASN A 135 0.11 -8.47 1.13
N ALA A 136 0.29 -8.26 2.44
CA ALA A 136 0.56 -9.34 3.38
C ALA A 136 -0.64 -10.29 3.52
N PHE A 137 -1.89 -9.77 3.62
CA PHE A 137 -3.11 -10.58 3.67
C PHE A 137 -3.34 -11.39 2.40
N GLU A 138 -3.12 -10.79 1.23
CA GLU A 138 -3.28 -11.46 -0.06
C GLU A 138 -2.24 -12.56 -0.31
N ALA A 139 -1.04 -12.42 0.29
CA ALA A 139 0.06 -13.38 0.15
C ALA A 139 0.07 -14.44 1.26
N ALA A 140 -0.56 -14.19 2.40
CA ALA A 140 -0.51 -15.08 3.57
C ALA A 140 -1.23 -16.41 3.30
N SER A 141 -0.67 -17.49 3.85
CA SER A 141 -1.30 -18.81 3.83
C SER A 141 -2.17 -19.05 5.08
N GLN A 142 -1.68 -18.69 6.26
CA GLN A 142 -2.37 -18.94 7.54
C GLN A 142 -2.24 -17.79 8.52
N GLN A 143 -1.13 -17.02 8.50
CA GLN A 143 -0.89 -16.00 9.51
C GLN A 143 -0.17 -14.77 9.00
N ILE A 144 -0.48 -13.64 9.65
CA ILE A 144 0.22 -12.37 9.51
C ILE A 144 0.55 -11.86 10.90
N THR A 145 1.73 -11.27 11.04
CA THR A 145 2.13 -10.55 12.24
C THR A 145 2.41 -9.10 11.90
N PHE A 146 1.80 -8.19 12.63
CA PHE A 146 2.12 -6.76 12.62
C PHE A 146 2.66 -6.39 13.99
N SER A 147 3.93 -6.01 14.06
CA SER A 147 4.58 -5.62 15.30
C SER A 147 5.23 -4.25 15.21
N VAL A 148 5.26 -3.56 16.35
CA VAL A 148 5.88 -2.24 16.50
C VAL A 148 6.90 -2.30 17.62
N ILE A 149 8.11 -1.84 17.34
CA ILE A 149 9.23 -1.82 18.28
C ILE A 149 9.77 -0.39 18.31
N GLN A 150 9.85 0.19 19.50
CA GLN A 150 10.53 1.46 19.71
C GLN A 150 11.98 1.21 20.07
N THR A 151 12.89 1.84 19.33
CA THR A 151 14.30 1.95 19.67
C THR A 151 14.62 3.37 20.15
N GLU A 152 15.86 3.66 20.50
CA GLU A 152 16.29 5.00 20.92
C GLU A 152 16.08 6.07 19.85
N HIS A 153 16.23 5.72 18.57
CA HIS A 153 16.22 6.67 17.46
C HIS A 153 15.11 6.43 16.44
N THR A 154 14.44 5.29 16.48
CA THR A 154 13.46 4.93 15.45
C THR A 154 12.24 4.23 16.04
N LEU A 155 11.11 4.40 15.38
CA LEU A 155 9.95 3.54 15.53
C LEU A 155 9.93 2.54 14.36
N GLN A 156 10.25 1.29 14.67
CA GLN A 156 10.29 0.18 13.73
C GLN A 156 8.93 -0.50 13.69
N ARG A 157 8.45 -0.80 12.48
CA ARG A 157 7.24 -1.60 12.25
C ARG A 157 7.62 -2.79 11.38
N GLU A 158 7.12 -3.95 11.74
CA GLU A 158 7.35 -5.18 10.99
C GLU A 158 6.03 -5.80 10.57
N ILE A 159 5.98 -6.23 9.31
CA ILE A 159 4.86 -6.96 8.73
C ILE A 159 5.44 -8.26 8.19
N LEU A 160 5.02 -9.37 8.79
CA LEU A 160 5.40 -10.71 8.38
C LEU A 160 4.17 -11.47 7.92
N ASN A 161 4.29 -12.22 6.86
CA ASN A 161 3.32 -13.24 6.46
C ASN A 161 4.03 -14.59 6.24
N ASP A 162 3.27 -15.67 6.24
CA ASP A 162 3.75 -17.04 6.03
C ASP A 162 3.48 -17.56 4.60
N GLY A 163 3.29 -16.65 3.65
CA GLY A 163 3.07 -16.97 2.26
C GLY A 163 4.34 -17.41 1.51
N ALA A 164 4.32 -17.32 0.19
CA ALA A 164 5.48 -17.62 -0.62
C ALA A 164 6.61 -16.63 -0.35
N ALA A 165 7.84 -17.15 -0.24
CA ALA A 165 9.02 -16.30 -0.14
C ALA A 165 9.26 -15.58 -1.46
N ILE A 166 9.78 -14.35 -1.39
CA ILE A 166 10.21 -13.62 -2.56
C ILE A 166 11.59 -14.12 -2.97
N ASP A 167 11.73 -14.48 -4.24
CA ASP A 167 13.02 -14.87 -4.81
C ASP A 167 14.03 -13.71 -4.67
N PRO A 168 15.22 -13.96 -4.09
CA PRO A 168 16.27 -12.95 -3.98
C PRO A 168 16.62 -12.27 -5.32
N ALA A 169 16.47 -12.95 -6.44
CA ALA A 169 16.70 -12.40 -7.77
C ALA A 169 15.72 -11.28 -8.15
N HIS A 170 14.56 -11.21 -7.50
CA HIS A 170 13.50 -10.22 -7.77
C HIS A 170 13.37 -9.13 -6.70
N LEU A 171 14.27 -9.09 -5.70
CA LEU A 171 14.23 -8.09 -4.62
C LEU A 171 14.30 -6.65 -5.15
N ASP A 172 15.14 -6.40 -6.15
CA ASP A 172 15.29 -5.08 -6.76
C ASP A 172 14.05 -4.65 -7.56
N ASP A 173 13.28 -5.61 -8.06
CA ASP A 173 12.06 -5.37 -8.83
C ASP A 173 10.82 -5.16 -7.95
N PHE A 174 10.90 -5.58 -6.68
CA PHE A 174 9.77 -5.61 -5.76
C PHE A 174 9.13 -4.25 -5.51
N PHE A 175 9.94 -3.18 -5.56
CA PHE A 175 9.48 -1.80 -5.39
C PHE A 175 9.40 -1.01 -6.70
N LYS A 176 9.59 -1.66 -7.86
CA LYS A 176 9.44 -0.98 -9.15
C LYS A 176 7.97 -0.71 -9.46
N PRO A 177 7.63 0.47 -9.98
CA PRO A 177 6.28 0.75 -10.43
C PRO A 177 5.81 -0.24 -11.49
N PHE A 178 4.53 -0.62 -11.41
CA PHE A 178 3.87 -1.57 -12.30
C PHE A 178 4.40 -3.02 -12.25
N ALA A 179 5.30 -3.34 -11.33
CA ALA A 179 5.72 -4.71 -11.10
C ALA A 179 4.66 -5.44 -10.26
N THR A 180 4.01 -6.43 -10.85
CA THR A 180 3.00 -7.25 -10.19
C THR A 180 2.94 -8.66 -10.79
N THR A 181 2.66 -9.64 -9.96
CA THR A 181 2.34 -11.02 -10.36
C THR A 181 0.84 -11.31 -10.25
N LYS A 182 0.05 -10.32 -9.80
CA LYS A 182 -1.40 -10.46 -9.59
C LYS A 182 -2.14 -10.04 -10.86
N GLU A 183 -3.15 -10.81 -11.26
CA GLU A 183 -3.96 -10.56 -12.46
C GLU A 183 -4.64 -9.18 -12.44
N ASN A 184 -5.18 -8.78 -11.28
CA ASN A 184 -5.84 -7.47 -11.09
C ASN A 184 -5.02 -6.53 -10.19
N GLY A 185 -3.69 -6.67 -10.17
CA GLY A 185 -2.79 -5.82 -9.41
C GLY A 185 -2.29 -4.63 -10.23
N THR A 186 -2.34 -3.43 -9.68
CA THR A 186 -1.80 -2.23 -10.35
C THR A 186 -0.26 -2.18 -10.34
N GLY A 187 0.38 -2.92 -9.44
CA GLY A 187 1.83 -2.86 -9.20
C GLY A 187 2.31 -1.51 -8.65
N LEU A 188 1.41 -0.66 -8.16
CA LEU A 188 1.72 0.66 -7.60
C LEU A 188 1.68 0.72 -6.08
N GLY A 189 1.04 -0.23 -5.40
CA GLY A 189 0.86 -0.19 -3.95
C GLY A 189 2.16 -0.14 -3.15
N LEU A 190 3.16 -0.96 -3.49
CA LEU A 190 4.48 -0.97 -2.84
C LEU A 190 5.32 0.28 -3.16
N PRO A 191 5.43 0.73 -4.42
CA PRO A 191 6.05 2.01 -4.76
C PRO A 191 5.41 3.21 -4.03
N ILE A 192 4.08 3.26 -3.92
CA ILE A 192 3.36 4.30 -3.16
C ILE A 192 3.76 4.24 -1.69
N ALA A 193 3.71 3.06 -1.07
CA ALA A 193 4.08 2.89 0.33
C ALA A 193 5.54 3.33 0.57
N LYS A 194 6.47 2.92 -0.29
CA LYS A 194 7.87 3.32 -0.22
C LYS A 194 8.03 4.84 -0.31
N GLY A 195 7.44 5.48 -1.31
CA GLY A 195 7.52 6.93 -1.50
C GLY A 195 6.94 7.72 -0.32
N ILE A 196 5.84 7.26 0.28
CA ILE A 196 5.25 7.88 1.48
C ILE A 196 6.19 7.75 2.68
N ILE A 197 6.74 6.56 2.92
CA ILE A 197 7.66 6.32 4.03
C ILE A 197 8.92 7.17 3.89
N GLU A 198 9.50 7.25 2.67
CA GLU A 198 10.64 8.10 2.37
C GLU A 198 10.33 9.60 2.56
N ALA A 199 9.12 10.04 2.21
CA ALA A 199 8.65 11.41 2.46
C ALA A 199 8.51 11.77 3.95
N HIS A 200 8.43 10.75 4.82
CA HIS A 200 8.48 10.90 6.29
C HIS A 200 9.90 10.75 6.84
N GLY A 201 10.93 10.73 6.00
CA GLY A 201 12.33 10.52 6.41
C GLY A 201 12.63 9.07 6.81
N GLY A 202 11.73 8.14 6.50
CA GLY A 202 11.84 6.74 6.86
C GLY A 202 12.45 5.86 5.77
N THR A 203 12.53 4.57 6.06
CA THR A 203 13.01 3.54 5.13
C THR A 203 12.08 2.34 5.15
N LEU A 204 11.75 1.82 3.96
CA LEU A 204 11.04 0.55 3.79
C LEU A 204 12.01 -0.47 3.20
N MET A 205 12.12 -1.61 3.87
CA MET A 205 13.02 -2.70 3.48
C MET A 205 12.26 -4.03 3.41
N LEU A 206 12.65 -4.85 2.45
CA LEU A 206 12.34 -6.27 2.44
C LEU A 206 13.50 -7.01 3.11
N ILE A 207 13.20 -7.76 4.16
CA ILE A 207 14.18 -8.57 4.89
C ILE A 207 14.18 -9.96 4.25
N PRO A 208 15.31 -10.42 3.69
CA PRO A 208 15.41 -11.75 3.12
C PRO A 208 15.14 -12.81 4.20
N SER A 209 14.32 -13.81 3.88
CA SER A 209 14.11 -14.96 4.75
C SER A 209 15.44 -15.69 4.89
N GLN A 210 16.02 -15.71 6.11
CA GLN A 210 17.20 -16.52 6.37
C GLN A 210 16.76 -17.98 6.43
N THR A 211 17.25 -18.79 5.51
CA THR A 211 16.99 -20.24 5.41
C THR A 211 17.64 -21.08 6.51
N SER A 212 18.19 -20.47 7.56
CA SER A 212 19.08 -21.11 8.54
C SER A 212 18.59 -21.23 9.98
N ASP A 213 17.36 -20.77 10.31
CA ASP A 213 16.82 -21.04 11.65
C ASP A 213 15.84 -22.22 11.63
N THR A 214 16.27 -23.30 12.28
CA THR A 214 15.55 -24.58 12.52
C THR A 214 14.29 -24.44 13.38
N SER A 215 13.81 -23.25 13.63
CA SER A 215 12.55 -22.95 14.31
C SER A 215 11.45 -22.64 13.30
N ASN A 216 10.74 -23.66 12.86
CA ASN A 216 9.36 -23.76 12.35
C ASN A 216 8.68 -22.51 11.68
N HIS A 217 9.42 -21.49 11.21
CA HIS A 217 8.90 -20.37 10.47
C HIS A 217 8.99 -20.67 8.97
N LYS A 218 7.83 -20.94 8.38
CA LYS A 218 7.66 -21.04 6.93
C LYS A 218 8.24 -19.80 6.26
N SER A 219 8.94 -19.99 5.16
CA SER A 219 9.44 -18.93 4.29
C SER A 219 8.28 -18.02 3.90
N GLY A 220 8.30 -16.77 4.30
CA GLY A 220 7.28 -15.77 3.98
C GLY A 220 7.93 -14.45 3.61
N THR A 221 7.11 -13.42 3.47
CA THR A 221 7.58 -12.05 3.23
C THR A 221 7.71 -11.31 4.57
N HIS A 222 8.86 -10.67 4.77
CA HIS A 222 9.12 -9.83 5.93
C HIS A 222 9.45 -8.40 5.48
N LEU A 223 8.53 -7.48 5.74
CA LEU A 223 8.72 -6.05 5.49
C LEU A 223 9.04 -5.32 6.79
N ARG A 224 10.05 -4.46 6.74
CA ARG A 224 10.46 -3.60 7.86
C ARG A 224 10.38 -2.15 7.45
N ILE A 225 9.73 -1.35 8.29
CA ILE A 225 9.58 0.09 8.15
C ILE A 225 10.27 0.76 9.32
N LEU A 226 11.18 1.68 9.04
CA LEU A 226 11.85 2.50 10.02
C LEU A 226 11.40 3.95 9.85
N LEU A 227 10.87 4.57 10.90
CA LEU A 227 10.64 6.02 10.94
C LEU A 227 11.50 6.64 12.04
N PRO A 228 12.22 7.73 11.77
CA PRO A 228 13.04 8.40 12.78
C PRO A 228 12.13 8.98 13.88
N LEU A 229 12.59 8.86 15.13
CA LEU A 229 12.05 9.64 16.26
C LEU A 229 12.69 11.01 16.22
N CYS A 230 11.89 12.07 16.16
CA CYS A 230 12.35 13.46 16.17
C CYS A 230 12.77 13.88 17.59
#